data_ef9d5b6f469aa9196e82aef8328dda97
#
_entry.id   ef9d5b6f469aa9196e82aef8328dda97
#
_cell.length_a   1.000
_cell.length_b   1.000
_cell.length_c   1.000
_cell.angle_alpha   90.00
_cell.angle_beta   90.00
_cell.angle_gamma   90.00
#
_symmetry.space_group_name_H-M   'P 1'
#
loop_
_entity.id
_entity.type
_entity.pdbx_description
1 polymer ?
#
loop_
_entity_poly.entity_id
_entity_poly.type
_entity_poly.pdbx_seq_one_letter_code
_entity_poly.pdbx_strand_id
1 'polypeptide(L)' 'MNIFDIGVDIIEIDRIRKAVDKNNRFLEKIFTDREIEYFNSKNFKAESIAGNFAAKEAISKSIGTGIRLFNFKDIEVL' A
#
# COMPACT_ATOMS: atom_id res chain seq x y z
N MET A 1 15.30 -3.03 -5.46
CA MET A 1 15.21 -1.77 -4.70
C MET A 1 14.48 -2.03 -3.40
N ASN A 2 15.01 -1.50 -2.31
CA ASN A 2 14.34 -1.60 -1.02
C ASN A 2 13.10 -0.70 -1.03
N ILE A 3 11.98 -1.19 -0.51
CA ILE A 3 10.74 -0.42 -0.40
C ILE A 3 10.99 0.92 0.31
N PHE A 4 11.85 0.94 1.33
CA PHE A 4 12.12 2.16 2.09
C PHE A 4 12.85 3.23 1.29
N ASP A 5 13.43 2.87 0.15
CA ASP A 5 14.10 3.85 -0.72
C ASP A 5 13.11 4.77 -1.41
N ILE A 6 11.82 4.47 -1.37
CA ILE A 6 10.79 5.34 -1.95
C ILE A 6 10.19 6.32 -0.94
N GLY A 7 10.85 6.49 0.22
CA GLY A 7 10.52 7.58 1.13
C GLY A 7 9.36 7.37 2.08
N VAL A 8 9.18 6.15 2.57
CA VAL A 8 8.15 5.87 3.58
C VAL A 8 8.67 6.35 4.93
N ASP A 9 8.01 7.34 5.53
CA ASP A 9 8.40 7.86 6.82
C ASP A 9 7.62 7.21 7.98
N ILE A 10 8.05 7.49 9.20
CA ILE A 10 7.46 6.91 10.41
C ILE A 10 6.00 7.31 10.57
N ILE A 11 5.66 8.54 10.19
CA ILE A 11 4.29 9.04 10.30
C ILE A 11 3.36 8.25 9.38
N GLU A 12 3.81 7.98 8.15
CA GLU A 12 3.03 7.22 7.19
C GLU A 12 2.83 5.78 7.67
N ILE A 13 3.87 5.16 8.21
CA ILE A 13 3.78 3.80 8.75
C ILE A 13 2.76 3.76 9.88
N ASP A 14 2.76 4.74 10.78
CA ASP A 14 1.82 4.80 11.88
C ASP A 14 0.38 4.98 11.40
N ARG A 15 0.17 5.81 10.38
CA ARG A 15 -1.15 6.00 9.78
C ARG A 15 -1.69 4.69 9.20
N ILE A 16 -0.86 3.95 8.49
CA ILE A 16 -1.25 2.66 7.91
C ILE A 16 -1.57 1.66 9.01
N ARG A 17 -0.76 1.61 10.06
CA ARG A 17 -1.03 0.72 11.19
C ARG A 17 -2.39 1.00 11.81
N LYS A 18 -2.70 2.26 12.04
CA LYS A 18 -3.98 2.65 12.61
C LYS A 18 -5.16 2.33 11.68
N ALA A 19 -4.98 2.54 10.38
CA ALA A 19 -6.03 2.24 9.41
C ALA A 19 -6.33 0.74 9.36
N VAL A 20 -5.31 -0.09 9.39
CA VAL A 20 -5.47 -1.54 9.37
C VAL A 20 -6.18 -2.02 10.64
N ASP A 21 -5.79 -1.48 11.80
CA ASP A 21 -6.39 -1.86 13.08
C ASP A 21 -7.85 -1.43 13.18
N LYS A 22 -8.20 -0.31 12.57
CA LYS A 22 -9.51 0.29 12.71
C LYS A 22 -10.55 -0.27 11.76
N ASN A 23 -10.12 -0.73 10.59
CA ASN A 23 -11.02 -1.13 9.52
C ASN A 23 -10.51 -2.40 8.85
N ASN A 24 -11.17 -3.52 9.11
CA ASN A 24 -10.81 -4.82 8.53
C ASN A 24 -10.87 -4.83 7.00
N ARG A 25 -11.60 -3.91 6.40
CA ARG A 25 -11.75 -3.84 4.95
C ARG A 25 -10.75 -2.92 4.28
N PHE A 26 -9.92 -2.22 5.05
CA PHE A 26 -8.94 -1.29 4.49
C PHE A 26 -8.05 -1.99 3.46
N LEU A 27 -7.50 -3.14 3.82
CA LEU A 27 -6.62 -3.88 2.92
C LEU A 27 -7.35 -4.30 1.65
N GLU A 28 -8.58 -4.79 1.78
CA GLU A 28 -9.37 -5.26 0.65
C GLU A 28 -9.72 -4.14 -0.33
N LYS A 29 -9.84 -2.91 0.15
CA LYS A 29 -10.17 -1.76 -0.71
C LYS A 29 -8.98 -1.28 -1.52
N ILE A 30 -7.77 -1.44 -1.00
CA ILE A 30 -6.56 -0.82 -1.56
C ILE A 30 -5.70 -1.84 -2.29
N PHE A 31 -5.63 -3.07 -1.80
CA PHE A 31 -4.66 -4.06 -2.24
C PHE A 31 -5.32 -5.25 -2.92
N THR A 32 -4.59 -5.85 -3.86
CA THR A 32 -5.05 -7.08 -4.51
C THR A 32 -4.91 -8.26 -3.58
N ASP A 33 -5.58 -9.36 -3.92
CA ASP A 33 -5.50 -10.59 -3.11
C ASP A 33 -4.06 -11.09 -3.01
N ARG A 34 -3.29 -10.96 -4.09
CA ARG A 34 -1.88 -11.38 -4.10
C ARG A 34 -1.02 -10.50 -3.19
N GLU A 35 -1.30 -9.21 -3.17
CA GLU A 35 -0.60 -8.30 -2.27
C GLU A 35 -0.92 -8.60 -0.81
N ILE A 36 -2.18 -8.87 -0.52
CA ILE A 36 -2.60 -9.23 0.83
C ILE A 36 -1.96 -10.54 1.27
N GLU A 37 -1.89 -11.52 0.37
CA GLU A 37 -1.21 -12.76 0.64
C GLU A 37 0.27 -12.55 0.98
N TYR A 38 0.92 -11.66 0.24
CA TYR A 38 2.30 -11.29 0.55
C TYR A 38 2.42 -10.66 1.93
N PHE A 39 1.51 -9.76 2.29
CA PHE A 39 1.51 -9.15 3.62
C PHE A 39 1.32 -10.19 4.71
N ASN A 40 0.46 -11.17 4.47
CA ASN A 40 0.25 -12.26 5.41
C ASN A 40 1.56 -13.02 5.66
N SER A 41 2.33 -13.27 4.60
CA SER A 41 3.61 -13.96 4.72
C SER A 41 4.63 -13.17 5.54
N LYS A 42 4.43 -11.87 5.68
CA LYS A 42 5.26 -10.96 6.46
C LYS A 42 4.61 -10.55 7.78
N ASN A 43 3.61 -11.30 8.23
CA ASN A 43 2.88 -11.04 9.48
C ASN A 43 2.23 -9.65 9.50
N PHE A 44 1.80 -9.15 8.35
CA PHE A 44 1.13 -7.85 8.20
C PHE A 44 1.92 -6.70 8.81
N LYS A 45 3.24 -6.69 8.61
CA LYS A 45 4.07 -5.59 9.09
C LYS A 45 3.63 -4.28 8.46
N ALA A 46 3.41 -3.27 9.29
CA ALA A 46 2.95 -1.96 8.82
C ALA A 46 3.92 -1.35 7.81
N GLU A 47 5.22 -1.58 7.98
CA GLU A 47 6.25 -1.09 7.07
C GLU A 47 6.06 -1.64 5.65
N SER A 48 5.76 -2.93 5.53
CA SER A 48 5.54 -3.57 4.24
C SER A 48 4.31 -3.04 3.55
N ILE A 49 3.22 -2.87 4.30
CA ILE A 49 1.96 -2.34 3.78
C ILE A 49 2.13 -0.89 3.35
N ALA A 50 2.76 -0.08 4.20
CA ALA A 50 2.99 1.35 3.89
C ALA A 50 3.89 1.53 2.68
N GLY A 51 4.92 0.69 2.54
CA GLY A 51 5.81 0.74 1.38
C GLY A 51 5.07 0.44 0.09
N ASN A 52 4.22 -0.59 0.10
CA ASN A 52 3.42 -0.94 -1.06
C ASN A 52 2.44 0.19 -1.40
N PHE A 53 1.80 0.77 -0.40
CA PHE A 53 0.88 1.89 -0.59
C PHE A 53 1.59 3.08 -1.21
N ALA A 54 2.78 3.42 -0.72
CA ALA A 54 3.57 4.53 -1.27
C ALA A 54 3.97 4.26 -2.74
N ALA A 55 4.29 3.01 -3.07
CA ALA A 55 4.59 2.64 -4.44
C ALA A 55 3.37 2.82 -5.35
N LYS A 56 2.19 2.43 -4.89
CA LYS A 56 0.95 2.63 -5.65
C LYS A 56 0.68 4.11 -5.88
N GLU A 57 0.88 4.93 -4.86
CA GLU A 57 0.73 6.38 -5.01
C GLU A 57 1.69 6.95 -6.04
N ALA A 58 2.95 6.54 -5.98
CA ALA A 58 3.96 7.01 -6.91
C ALA A 58 3.62 6.62 -8.35
N ILE A 59 3.19 5.38 -8.58
CA ILE A 59 2.79 4.91 -9.89
C ILE A 59 1.57 5.68 -10.39
N SER A 60 0.59 5.88 -9.52
CA SER A 60 -0.62 6.63 -9.84
C SER A 60 -0.29 8.04 -10.32
N LYS A 61 0.64 8.70 -9.65
CA LYS A 61 1.06 10.05 -10.03
C LYS A 61 1.83 10.07 -11.34
N SER A 62 2.65 9.05 -11.58
CA SER A 62 3.52 9.00 -12.75
C SER A 62 2.75 8.86 -14.06
N ILE A 63 1.58 8.25 -14.04
CA ILE A 63 0.75 8.11 -15.26
C ILE A 63 -0.16 9.32 -15.48
N GLY A 64 -0.11 10.33 -14.60
CA GLY A 64 -0.76 11.61 -14.81
C GLY A 64 -2.28 11.64 -14.70
N THR A 65 -2.91 10.51 -14.47
CA THR A 65 -4.36 10.43 -14.38
C THR A 65 -4.87 10.37 -12.94
N GLY A 66 -3.97 10.11 -12.00
CA GLY A 66 -4.33 9.94 -10.61
C GLY A 66 -5.27 8.76 -10.42
N ILE A 67 -6.04 8.81 -9.33
CA ILE A 67 -6.94 7.72 -8.97
C ILE A 67 -8.29 7.83 -9.70
N ARG A 68 -8.49 8.87 -10.48
CA ARG A 68 -9.79 9.16 -11.10
C ARG A 68 -10.25 8.10 -12.10
N LEU A 69 -9.32 7.50 -12.83
CA LEU A 69 -9.64 6.56 -13.89
C LEU A 69 -9.44 5.11 -13.49
N PHE A 70 -8.86 4.85 -12.31
CA PHE A 70 -8.70 3.51 -11.81
C PHE A 70 -8.51 3.53 -10.29
N ASN A 71 -8.71 2.39 -9.64
CA ASN A 71 -8.54 2.24 -8.21
C ASN A 71 -7.14 1.72 -7.91
N PHE A 72 -6.71 1.86 -6.65
CA PHE A 72 -5.43 1.29 -6.22
C PHE A 72 -5.33 -0.21 -6.48
N LYS A 73 -6.45 -0.93 -6.45
CA LYS A 73 -6.47 -2.37 -6.75
C LYS A 73 -6.10 -2.69 -8.20
N ASP A 74 -6.21 -1.73 -9.09
CA ASP A 74 -5.83 -1.91 -10.49
C ASP A 74 -4.32 -1.89 -10.69
N ILE A 75 -3.58 -1.48 -9.66
CA ILE A 75 -2.13 -1.47 -9.64
C ILE A 75 -1.69 -2.56 -8.68
N GLU A 76 -0.84 -3.47 -9.14
CA GLU A 76 -0.31 -4.52 -8.28
C GLU A 76 1.21 -4.37 -8.15
N VAL A 77 1.68 -4.31 -6.90
CA VAL A 77 3.10 -4.17 -6.57
C VAL A 77 3.51 -5.41 -5.77
N LEU A 78 4.36 -6.23 -6.35
CA LEU A 78 4.83 -7.47 -5.73
C LEU A 78 6.34 -7.48 -5.50
#